data_3fc308a7a61492c012f0aa7076979b3d
#
_entry.id   3fc308a7a61492c012f0aa7076979b3d
#
_cell.length_a   1.000
_cell.length_b   1.000
_cell.length_c   1.000
_cell.angle_alpha   90.00
_cell.angle_beta   90.00
_cell.angle_gamma   90.00
#
_symmetry.space_group_name_H-M   'P 1'
#
loop_
_entity.id
_entity.type
_entity.pdbx_description
1 polymer ?
#
loop_
_entity_poly.entity_id
_entity_poly.type
_entity_poly.pdbx_seq_one_letter_code
_entity_poly.pdbx_strand_id
1 'polypeptide(L)'
;MLMACQQEKPDPRVQTMDEFLQGQATFFKFNGNVLVAEKGKVIYRKSVGLANYDTQSPLNDSSIFELASVSKQFTAAGILLLQQMNKLSLTDSLRHYFPELPYTNITLHHMLTHTSGLPDYEAAMNKTWDRNKIAFNHDMIAFLAKEKPPIHFKPGEKWEYSNTAFAILASTIEKVSGQTFKEFMAQHFFQPLGMKHTRVYNSRRSGEKIDNYAYGYVWSDSLNRFMLPD
;
A
#
# COMPACT_ATOMS: atom_id res chain seq x y z
N MET A 1 -40.11 24.96 20.92
CA MET A 1 -40.11 23.47 20.84
C MET A 1 -38.67 23.02 20.87
N LEU A 2 -38.17 22.66 22.06
CA LEU A 2 -36.78 22.19 22.25
C LEU A 2 -36.73 20.74 21.77
N MET A 3 -36.08 20.48 20.63
CA MET A 3 -35.69 19.12 20.23
C MET A 3 -34.63 18.63 21.22
N ALA A 4 -35.01 17.76 22.12
CA ALA A 4 -34.08 17.00 22.94
C ALA A 4 -33.25 16.13 22.02
N CYS A 5 -31.94 16.44 21.90
CA CYS A 5 -30.97 15.55 21.29
C CYS A 5 -30.95 14.28 22.13
N GLN A 6 -31.62 13.21 21.69
CA GLN A 6 -31.46 11.88 22.30
C GLN A 6 -29.99 11.49 22.06
N GLN A 7 -29.18 11.51 23.09
CA GLN A 7 -27.88 10.85 23.07
C GLN A 7 -28.12 9.35 22.81
N GLU A 8 -27.71 8.89 21.62
CA GLU A 8 -27.70 7.45 21.33
C GLU A 8 -26.90 6.74 22.45
N LYS A 9 -27.48 5.69 23.01
CA LYS A 9 -26.75 4.86 23.98
C LYS A 9 -25.49 4.31 23.32
N PRO A 10 -24.34 4.34 24.00
CA PRO A 10 -23.12 3.76 23.46
C PRO A 10 -23.35 2.25 23.16
N ASP A 11 -22.73 1.77 22.07
CA ASP A 11 -22.79 0.35 21.72
C ASP A 11 -22.25 -0.49 22.90
N PRO A 12 -22.99 -1.52 23.38
CA PRO A 12 -22.56 -2.30 24.52
C PRO A 12 -21.24 -3.04 24.33
N ARG A 13 -20.78 -3.19 23.08
CA ARG A 13 -19.50 -3.81 22.73
C ARG A 13 -18.28 -2.87 22.93
N VAL A 14 -18.48 -1.58 23.13
CA VAL A 14 -17.38 -0.58 23.26
C VAL A 14 -16.43 -0.98 24.40
N GLN A 15 -16.97 -1.35 25.55
CA GLN A 15 -16.15 -1.76 26.69
C GLN A 15 -15.29 -2.99 26.37
N THR A 16 -15.88 -4.02 25.76
CA THR A 16 -15.15 -5.23 25.36
C THR A 16 -14.05 -4.92 24.34
N MET A 17 -14.31 -4.02 23.39
CA MET A 17 -13.31 -3.57 22.42
C MET A 17 -12.18 -2.80 23.09
N ASP A 18 -12.48 -1.94 24.08
CA ASP A 18 -11.47 -1.24 24.85
C ASP A 18 -10.57 -2.18 25.65
N GLU A 19 -11.16 -3.15 26.37
CA GLU A 19 -10.43 -4.16 27.13
C GLU A 19 -9.52 -5.00 26.20
N PHE A 20 -10.05 -5.42 25.06
CA PHE A 20 -9.27 -6.16 24.07
C PHE A 20 -8.07 -5.32 23.56
N LEU A 21 -8.29 -4.06 23.17
CA LEU A 21 -7.21 -3.20 22.69
C LEU A 21 -6.17 -2.88 23.75
N GLN A 22 -6.60 -2.69 24.99
CA GLN A 22 -5.67 -2.50 26.10
C GLN A 22 -4.77 -3.71 26.29
N GLY A 23 -5.34 -4.93 26.16
CA GLY A 23 -4.57 -6.17 26.16
C GLY A 23 -3.57 -6.21 25.00
N GLN A 24 -4.00 -5.87 23.77
CA GLN A 24 -3.11 -5.84 22.60
C GLN A 24 -1.96 -4.83 22.78
N ALA A 25 -2.23 -3.64 23.31
CA ALA A 25 -1.22 -2.63 23.59
C ALA A 25 -0.19 -3.11 24.64
N THR A 26 -0.68 -3.73 25.71
CA THR A 26 0.16 -4.15 26.85
C THR A 26 1.02 -5.37 26.48
N PHE A 27 0.41 -6.43 25.92
CA PHE A 27 1.08 -7.71 25.73
C PHE A 27 1.76 -7.84 24.37
N PHE A 28 1.19 -7.22 23.32
CA PHE A 28 1.66 -7.35 21.94
C PHE A 28 2.23 -6.05 21.37
N LYS A 29 2.36 -5.01 22.21
CA LYS A 29 2.90 -3.70 21.81
C LYS A 29 2.15 -3.09 20.62
N PHE A 30 0.83 -3.32 20.53
CA PHE A 30 0.02 -2.73 19.46
C PHE A 30 0.13 -1.19 19.50
N ASN A 31 0.39 -0.60 18.34
CA ASN A 31 0.50 0.85 18.13
C ASN A 31 -0.21 1.19 16.82
N GLY A 32 -1.33 1.88 16.88
CA GLY A 32 -2.13 2.14 15.70
C GLY A 32 -3.51 2.73 15.97
N ASN A 33 -4.24 3.02 14.89
CA ASN A 33 -5.62 3.44 14.93
C ASN A 33 -6.54 2.26 14.59
N VAL A 34 -7.63 2.15 15.33
CA VAL A 34 -8.67 1.14 15.12
C VAL A 34 -9.99 1.84 14.82
N LEU A 35 -10.67 1.36 13.80
CA LEU A 35 -12.04 1.75 13.46
C LEU A 35 -12.86 0.48 13.20
N VAL A 36 -13.99 0.36 13.88
CA VAL A 36 -14.97 -0.69 13.62
C VAL A 36 -16.27 -0.07 13.15
N ALA A 37 -16.77 -0.54 12.03
CA ALA A 37 -18.04 -0.10 11.47
C ALA A 37 -18.94 -1.32 11.17
N GLU A 38 -20.23 -1.15 11.41
CA GLU A 38 -21.25 -2.14 11.08
C GLU A 38 -22.37 -1.48 10.28
N LYS A 39 -22.75 -2.07 9.15
CA LYS A 39 -23.78 -1.55 8.25
C LYS A 39 -23.61 -0.07 7.91
N GLY A 40 -22.36 0.35 7.68
CA GLY A 40 -22.01 1.73 7.35
C GLY A 40 -21.96 2.72 8.52
N LYS A 41 -22.28 2.29 9.75
CA LYS A 41 -22.19 3.12 10.96
C LYS A 41 -20.93 2.78 11.74
N VAL A 42 -20.10 3.79 12.06
CA VAL A 42 -18.95 3.61 12.96
C VAL A 42 -19.45 3.38 14.37
N ILE A 43 -19.14 2.22 14.95
CA ILE A 43 -19.51 1.83 16.31
C ILE A 43 -18.34 1.95 17.29
N TYR A 44 -17.10 1.97 16.78
CA TYR A 44 -15.92 2.11 17.62
C TYR A 44 -14.79 2.82 16.87
N ARG A 45 -14.06 3.69 17.56
CA ARG A 45 -12.85 4.35 17.05
C ARG A 45 -11.90 4.59 18.21
N LYS A 46 -10.63 4.25 18.03
CA LYS A 46 -9.60 4.48 19.03
C LYS A 46 -8.21 4.58 18.41
N SER A 47 -7.43 5.52 18.94
CA SER A 47 -5.99 5.65 18.67
C SER A 47 -5.22 5.15 19.89
N VAL A 48 -4.21 4.31 19.69
CA VAL A 48 -3.40 3.71 20.77
C VAL A 48 -1.93 3.84 20.42
N GLY A 49 -1.15 4.41 21.34
CA GLY A 49 0.30 4.53 21.22
C GLY A 49 0.79 5.84 20.61
N LEU A 50 1.97 5.82 20.01
CA LEU A 50 2.70 6.99 19.56
C LEU A 50 2.84 7.03 18.03
N ALA A 51 2.66 8.22 17.46
CA ALA A 51 2.99 8.52 16.07
C ALA A 51 4.50 8.69 15.87
N ASN A 52 5.17 9.20 16.91
CA ASN A 52 6.63 9.39 16.90
C ASN A 52 7.19 9.12 18.30
N TYR A 53 8.09 8.15 18.40
CA TYR A 53 8.72 7.75 19.65
C TYR A 53 9.80 8.74 20.12
N ASP A 54 10.43 9.48 19.22
CA ASP A 54 11.48 10.44 19.57
C ASP A 54 10.89 11.71 20.19
N THR A 55 9.75 12.18 19.66
CA THR A 55 9.04 13.36 20.18
C THR A 55 7.93 13.02 21.17
N GLN A 56 7.66 11.73 21.40
CA GLN A 56 6.56 11.24 22.23
C GLN A 56 5.17 11.74 21.79
N SER A 57 5.03 12.05 20.50
CA SER A 57 3.77 12.51 19.93
C SER A 57 2.76 11.37 19.86
N PRO A 58 1.55 11.49 20.46
CA PRO A 58 0.56 10.43 20.45
C PRO A 58 -0.08 10.27 19.07
N LEU A 59 -0.54 9.06 18.76
CA LEU A 59 -1.48 8.81 17.68
C LEU A 59 -2.83 9.48 17.97
N ASN A 60 -3.48 9.93 16.91
CA ASN A 60 -4.83 10.49 16.95
C ASN A 60 -5.61 10.15 15.68
N ASP A 61 -6.88 10.52 15.61
CA ASP A 61 -7.78 10.23 14.49
C ASP A 61 -7.32 10.79 13.13
N SER A 62 -6.43 11.81 13.14
CA SER A 62 -5.88 12.42 11.95
C SER A 62 -4.47 11.93 11.61
N SER A 63 -3.95 10.94 12.31
CA SER A 63 -2.63 10.37 12.03
C SER A 63 -2.59 9.72 10.63
N ILE A 64 -1.52 10.00 9.91
CA ILE A 64 -1.28 9.54 8.53
C ILE A 64 -0.31 8.37 8.55
N PHE A 65 -0.71 7.25 7.96
CA PHE A 65 0.06 6.00 7.94
C PHE A 65 0.56 5.65 6.54
N GLU A 66 1.77 5.10 6.44
CA GLU A 66 2.19 4.38 5.25
C GLU A 66 1.52 3.00 5.22
N LEU A 67 0.74 2.75 4.16
CA LEU A 67 -0.07 1.54 4.07
C LEU A 67 0.70 0.31 3.58
N ALA A 68 1.97 0.48 3.17
CA ALA A 68 2.78 -0.60 2.62
C ALA A 68 1.97 -1.42 1.57
N SER A 69 1.91 -2.72 1.69
CA SER A 69 1.24 -3.60 0.73
C SER A 69 -0.29 -3.50 0.69
N VAL A 70 -0.92 -2.87 1.66
CA VAL A 70 -2.35 -2.51 1.57
C VAL A 70 -2.62 -1.59 0.38
N SER A 71 -1.60 -0.84 -0.09
CA SER A 71 -1.65 -0.02 -1.31
C SER A 71 -1.97 -0.82 -2.59
N LYS A 72 -1.69 -2.12 -2.63
CA LYS A 72 -1.93 -2.96 -3.81
C LYS A 72 -3.39 -3.01 -4.24
N GLN A 73 -4.34 -2.90 -3.31
CA GLN A 73 -5.77 -2.82 -3.64
C GLN A 73 -6.09 -1.61 -4.53
N PHE A 74 -5.43 -0.46 -4.32
CA PHE A 74 -5.62 0.73 -5.15
C PHE A 74 -5.03 0.53 -6.54
N THR A 75 -3.86 -0.10 -6.66
CA THR A 75 -3.29 -0.47 -7.96
C THR A 75 -4.21 -1.42 -8.71
N ALA A 76 -4.73 -2.45 -8.04
CA ALA A 76 -5.69 -3.38 -8.64
C ALA A 76 -6.97 -2.66 -9.08
N ALA A 77 -7.54 -1.79 -8.24
CA ALA A 77 -8.71 -0.99 -8.59
C ALA A 77 -8.45 -0.08 -9.81
N GLY A 78 -7.24 0.48 -9.94
CA GLY A 78 -6.84 1.29 -11.09
C GLY A 78 -6.83 0.48 -12.40
N ILE A 79 -6.31 -0.73 -12.39
CA ILE A 79 -6.35 -1.64 -13.55
C ILE A 79 -7.81 -2.00 -13.90
N LEU A 80 -8.62 -2.35 -12.89
CA LEU A 80 -10.03 -2.69 -13.12
C LEU A 80 -10.85 -1.51 -13.65
N LEU A 81 -10.55 -0.30 -13.21
CA LEU A 81 -11.17 0.91 -13.75
C LEU A 81 -10.79 1.12 -15.22
N LEU A 82 -9.53 0.96 -15.59
CA LEU A 82 -9.10 1.04 -17.00
C LEU A 82 -9.74 -0.05 -17.86
N GLN A 83 -9.95 -1.24 -17.32
CA GLN A 83 -10.72 -2.29 -17.98
C GLN A 83 -12.18 -1.88 -18.17
N GLN A 84 -12.83 -1.35 -17.15
CA GLN A 84 -14.21 -0.83 -17.24
C GLN A 84 -14.34 0.29 -18.26
N MET A 85 -13.30 1.10 -18.45
CA MET A 85 -13.21 2.14 -19.47
C MET A 85 -12.86 1.60 -20.85
N ASN A 86 -12.76 0.29 -21.06
CA ASN A 86 -12.34 -0.39 -22.30
C ASN A 86 -10.96 0.06 -22.81
N LYS A 87 -10.05 0.46 -21.92
CA LYS A 87 -8.69 0.91 -22.26
C LYS A 87 -7.65 -0.21 -22.21
N LEU A 88 -7.98 -1.34 -21.56
CA LEU A 88 -7.16 -2.55 -21.49
C LEU A 88 -8.05 -3.77 -21.23
N SER A 89 -7.47 -4.97 -21.42
CA SER A 89 -8.07 -6.24 -21.02
C SER A 89 -7.18 -6.96 -20.00
N LEU A 90 -7.77 -7.66 -19.03
CA LEU A 90 -6.99 -8.49 -18.08
C LEU A 90 -6.25 -9.64 -18.78
N THR A 91 -6.65 -9.99 -20.01
CA THR A 91 -5.98 -10.99 -20.86
C THR A 91 -4.82 -10.40 -21.67
N ASP A 92 -4.65 -9.07 -21.67
CA ASP A 92 -3.51 -8.46 -22.35
C ASP A 92 -2.21 -8.97 -21.76
N SER A 93 -1.25 -9.23 -22.63
CA SER A 93 0.05 -9.71 -22.22
C SER A 93 0.91 -8.58 -21.63
N LEU A 94 1.75 -8.91 -20.66
CA LEU A 94 2.78 -8.03 -20.14
C LEU A 94 3.58 -7.36 -21.27
N ARG A 95 3.96 -8.12 -22.29
CA ARG A 95 4.76 -7.63 -23.42
C ARG A 95 4.00 -6.72 -24.39
N HIS A 96 2.68 -6.66 -24.31
CA HIS A 96 1.90 -5.64 -25.02
C HIS A 96 2.27 -4.24 -24.54
N TYR A 97 2.49 -4.09 -23.24
CA TYR A 97 2.85 -2.81 -22.64
C TYR A 97 4.36 -2.61 -22.52
N PHE A 98 5.12 -3.67 -22.27
CA PHE A 98 6.57 -3.65 -22.05
C PHE A 98 7.24 -4.72 -22.94
N PRO A 99 7.35 -4.45 -24.26
CA PRO A 99 7.91 -5.42 -25.22
C PRO A 99 9.38 -5.76 -24.94
N GLU A 100 10.09 -4.88 -24.23
CA GLU A 100 11.48 -5.04 -23.81
C GLU A 100 11.68 -6.13 -22.75
N LEU A 101 10.64 -6.44 -21.97
CA LEU A 101 10.71 -7.49 -20.96
C LEU A 101 10.72 -8.89 -21.60
N PRO A 102 11.61 -9.81 -21.13
CA PRO A 102 11.77 -11.11 -21.75
C PRO A 102 10.66 -12.12 -21.41
N TYR A 103 9.73 -11.75 -20.53
CA TYR A 103 8.74 -12.66 -19.93
C TYR A 103 7.53 -12.84 -20.83
N THR A 104 7.35 -14.04 -21.38
CA THR A 104 6.23 -14.39 -22.27
C THR A 104 5.08 -15.04 -21.52
N ASN A 105 3.87 -14.98 -22.10
CA ASN A 105 2.65 -15.63 -21.59
C ASN A 105 2.18 -15.12 -20.21
N ILE A 106 2.71 -14.00 -19.71
CA ILE A 106 2.22 -13.34 -18.51
C ILE A 106 1.15 -12.33 -18.93
N THR A 107 -0.02 -12.39 -18.29
CA THR A 107 -1.12 -11.45 -18.49
C THR A 107 -1.26 -10.52 -17.30
N LEU A 108 -2.05 -9.42 -17.45
CA LEU A 108 -2.42 -8.56 -16.35
C LEU A 108 -3.15 -9.35 -15.24
N HIS A 109 -3.99 -10.32 -15.61
CA HIS A 109 -4.66 -11.20 -14.65
C HIS A 109 -3.66 -12.01 -13.82
N HIS A 110 -2.63 -12.62 -14.43
CA HIS A 110 -1.59 -13.33 -13.69
C HIS A 110 -0.87 -12.43 -12.67
N MET A 111 -0.62 -11.16 -13.03
CA MET A 111 0.03 -10.19 -12.14
C MET A 111 -0.88 -9.79 -10.97
N LEU A 112 -2.16 -9.51 -11.22
CA LEU A 112 -3.15 -9.16 -10.19
C LEU A 112 -3.38 -10.29 -9.18
N THR A 113 -3.32 -11.54 -9.61
CA THR A 113 -3.59 -12.73 -8.81
C THR A 113 -2.35 -13.36 -8.17
N HIS A 114 -1.18 -12.73 -8.35
CA HIS A 114 0.11 -13.27 -7.87
C HIS A 114 0.44 -14.66 -8.46
N THR A 115 0.06 -14.90 -9.70
CA THR A 115 0.34 -16.18 -10.41
C THR A 115 1.26 -15.98 -11.62
N SER A 116 1.98 -14.86 -11.68
CA SER A 116 2.81 -14.49 -12.82
C SER A 116 4.15 -15.24 -12.90
N GLY A 117 4.69 -15.67 -11.75
CA GLY A 117 6.05 -16.24 -11.66
C GLY A 117 7.17 -15.24 -11.91
N LEU A 118 6.88 -13.93 -11.96
CA LEU A 118 7.91 -12.89 -12.14
C LEU A 118 8.97 -12.94 -11.05
N PRO A 119 10.25 -12.73 -11.39
CA PRO A 119 11.32 -12.68 -10.41
C PRO A 119 11.14 -11.51 -9.43
N ASP A 120 11.66 -11.67 -8.22
CA ASP A 120 11.69 -10.62 -7.23
C ASP A 120 12.74 -9.56 -7.64
N TYR A 121 12.27 -8.36 -7.99
CA TYR A 121 13.14 -7.27 -8.40
C TYR A 121 14.03 -6.77 -7.26
N GLU A 122 13.55 -6.78 -6.01
CA GLU A 122 14.31 -6.31 -4.85
C GLU A 122 15.52 -7.21 -4.63
N ALA A 123 15.31 -8.52 -4.59
CA ALA A 123 16.39 -9.50 -4.47
C ALA A 123 17.37 -9.44 -5.64
N ALA A 124 16.89 -9.17 -6.86
CA ALA A 124 17.73 -9.08 -8.05
C ALA A 124 18.54 -7.78 -8.08
N MET A 125 17.93 -6.62 -7.83
CA MET A 125 18.57 -5.31 -7.86
C MET A 125 19.55 -5.12 -6.68
N ASN A 126 19.24 -5.63 -5.49
CA ASN A 126 20.10 -5.50 -4.31
C ASN A 126 21.53 -6.04 -4.51
N LYS A 127 21.76 -6.87 -5.52
CA LYS A 127 23.08 -7.42 -5.84
C LYS A 127 23.99 -6.45 -6.59
N THR A 128 23.41 -5.56 -7.39
CA THR A 128 24.18 -4.74 -8.36
C THR A 128 23.75 -3.28 -8.40
N TRP A 129 22.60 -2.92 -7.81
CA TRP A 129 22.11 -1.55 -7.81
C TRP A 129 22.93 -0.67 -6.86
N ASP A 130 23.30 0.52 -7.34
CA ASP A 130 23.94 1.53 -6.50
C ASP A 130 22.96 2.06 -5.45
N ARG A 131 23.16 1.69 -4.19
CA ARG A 131 22.29 2.05 -3.06
C ARG A 131 22.17 3.56 -2.80
N ASN A 132 23.09 4.36 -3.34
CA ASN A 132 23.00 5.83 -3.29
C ASN A 132 21.98 6.38 -4.28
N LYS A 133 21.53 5.57 -5.24
CA LYS A 133 20.53 5.93 -6.23
C LYS A 133 19.17 5.38 -5.87
N ILE A 134 18.20 6.25 -5.95
CA ILE A 134 16.80 5.91 -5.79
C ILE A 134 16.34 5.17 -7.06
N ALA A 135 15.84 3.95 -6.92
CA ALA A 135 15.22 3.20 -8.01
C ALA A 135 13.74 3.58 -8.12
N PHE A 136 13.30 3.89 -9.34
CA PHE A 136 11.91 4.06 -9.71
C PHE A 136 11.41 2.85 -10.50
N ASN A 137 10.11 2.77 -10.79
CA ASN A 137 9.55 1.65 -11.56
C ASN A 137 10.20 1.52 -12.95
N HIS A 138 10.53 2.62 -13.62
CA HIS A 138 11.21 2.57 -14.92
C HIS A 138 12.63 2.00 -14.82
N ASP A 139 13.36 2.26 -13.73
CA ASP A 139 14.68 1.69 -13.49
C ASP A 139 14.59 0.19 -13.26
N MET A 140 13.59 -0.26 -12.49
CA MET A 140 13.28 -1.68 -12.28
C MET A 140 12.97 -2.38 -13.61
N ILE A 141 12.11 -1.79 -14.44
CA ILE A 141 11.76 -2.34 -15.76
C ILE A 141 13.00 -2.44 -16.65
N ALA A 142 13.80 -1.37 -16.71
CA ALA A 142 15.06 -1.36 -17.48
C ALA A 142 16.05 -2.41 -16.97
N PHE A 143 16.16 -2.57 -15.63
CA PHE A 143 16.98 -3.58 -15.01
C PHE A 143 16.53 -5.01 -15.41
N LEU A 144 15.22 -5.30 -15.28
CA LEU A 144 14.68 -6.61 -15.66
C LEU A 144 14.85 -6.91 -17.14
N ALA A 145 14.73 -5.92 -18.01
CA ALA A 145 14.95 -6.05 -19.44
C ALA A 145 16.42 -6.36 -19.79
N LYS A 146 17.36 -5.74 -19.06
CA LYS A 146 18.82 -5.93 -19.25
C LYS A 146 19.32 -7.23 -18.67
N GLU A 147 19.06 -7.47 -17.38
CA GLU A 147 19.64 -8.60 -16.62
C GLU A 147 18.88 -9.90 -16.84
N LYS A 148 17.60 -9.83 -17.22
CA LYS A 148 16.74 -10.97 -17.59
C LYS A 148 16.73 -12.10 -16.54
N PRO A 149 16.57 -11.79 -15.24
CA PRO A 149 16.49 -12.85 -14.24
C PRO A 149 15.37 -13.84 -14.59
N PRO A 150 15.56 -15.16 -14.34
CA PRO A 150 14.58 -16.17 -14.75
C PRO A 150 13.28 -16.05 -13.95
N ILE A 151 12.17 -16.45 -14.57
CA ILE A 151 10.89 -16.62 -13.86
C ILE A 151 11.01 -17.78 -12.84
N HIS A 152 10.26 -17.68 -11.74
CA HIS A 152 10.26 -18.70 -10.69
C HIS A 152 9.44 -19.93 -11.08
N PHE A 153 8.36 -19.75 -11.86
CA PHE A 153 7.47 -20.80 -12.36
C PHE A 153 6.68 -20.28 -13.58
N LYS A 154 6.04 -21.18 -14.29
CA LYS A 154 5.22 -20.80 -15.46
C LYS A 154 3.96 -20.04 -15.02
N PRO A 155 3.54 -19.01 -15.79
CA PRO A 155 2.34 -18.25 -15.46
C PRO A 155 1.11 -19.15 -15.26
N GLY A 156 0.40 -18.93 -14.15
CA GLY A 156 -0.78 -19.72 -13.75
C GLY A 156 -0.48 -21.05 -13.05
N GLU A 157 0.79 -21.48 -12.97
CA GLU A 157 1.16 -22.77 -12.36
C GLU A 157 1.07 -22.73 -10.82
N LYS A 158 1.49 -21.63 -10.21
CA LYS A 158 1.56 -21.47 -8.75
C LYS A 158 1.16 -20.07 -8.34
N TRP A 159 0.90 -19.93 -7.06
CA TRP A 159 0.76 -18.64 -6.40
C TRP A 159 2.05 -18.27 -5.65
N GLU A 160 2.55 -17.09 -5.93
CA GLU A 160 3.68 -16.49 -5.19
C GLU A 160 3.53 -14.98 -5.16
N TYR A 161 3.53 -14.42 -3.96
CA TYR A 161 3.40 -12.98 -3.76
C TYR A 161 4.48 -12.22 -4.53
N SER A 162 4.10 -11.21 -5.33
CA SER A 162 5.02 -10.50 -6.21
C SER A 162 4.87 -8.97 -6.09
N ASN A 163 5.89 -8.31 -5.56
CA ASN A 163 6.02 -6.86 -5.62
C ASN A 163 6.32 -6.39 -7.04
N THR A 164 7.12 -7.15 -7.78
CA THR A 164 7.45 -6.89 -9.20
C THR A 164 6.19 -6.76 -10.04
N ALA A 165 5.23 -7.67 -9.88
CA ALA A 165 3.98 -7.64 -10.62
C ALA A 165 3.20 -6.33 -10.36
N PHE A 166 3.11 -5.90 -9.12
CA PHE A 166 2.35 -4.69 -8.78
C PHE A 166 3.07 -3.39 -9.14
N ALA A 167 4.39 -3.36 -9.15
CA ALA A 167 5.16 -2.23 -9.68
C ALA A 167 4.94 -2.09 -11.20
N ILE A 168 4.92 -3.21 -11.94
CA ILE A 168 4.61 -3.21 -13.38
C ILE A 168 3.15 -2.81 -13.63
N LEU A 169 2.19 -3.29 -12.82
CA LEU A 169 0.79 -2.87 -12.94
C LEU A 169 0.61 -1.36 -12.74
N ALA A 170 1.32 -0.77 -11.78
CA ALA A 170 1.31 0.69 -11.60
C ALA A 170 1.86 1.41 -12.85
N SER A 171 2.96 0.94 -13.42
CA SER A 171 3.51 1.48 -14.66
C SER A 171 2.60 1.24 -15.88
N THR A 172 1.81 0.15 -15.88
CA THR A 172 0.77 -0.09 -16.90
C THR A 172 -0.32 0.97 -16.82
N ILE A 173 -0.76 1.34 -15.60
CA ILE A 173 -1.73 2.42 -15.40
C ILE A 173 -1.19 3.73 -16.00
N GLU A 174 0.05 4.09 -15.72
CA GLU A 174 0.67 5.30 -16.26
C GLU A 174 0.70 5.27 -17.79
N LYS A 175 1.13 4.15 -18.36
CA LYS A 175 1.27 3.99 -19.82
C LYS A 175 -0.06 4.07 -20.57
N VAL A 176 -1.11 3.48 -19.99
CA VAL A 176 -2.46 3.43 -20.61
C VAL A 176 -3.23 4.72 -20.40
N SER A 177 -3.08 5.36 -19.24
CA SER A 177 -3.81 6.59 -18.91
C SER A 177 -3.12 7.85 -19.45
N GLY A 178 -1.82 7.83 -19.65
CA GLY A 178 -1.00 9.00 -19.95
C GLY A 178 -0.80 9.94 -18.74
N GLN A 179 -1.15 9.49 -17.55
CA GLN A 179 -1.01 10.22 -16.28
C GLN A 179 0.02 9.53 -15.40
N THR A 180 0.65 10.27 -14.48
CA THR A 180 1.41 9.61 -13.40
C THR A 180 0.47 8.79 -12.52
N PHE A 181 0.99 7.73 -11.89
CA PHE A 181 0.20 6.91 -10.96
C PHE A 181 -0.43 7.76 -9.84
N LYS A 182 0.32 8.76 -9.34
CA LYS A 182 -0.17 9.72 -8.33
C LYS A 182 -1.39 10.50 -8.83
N GLU A 183 -1.31 11.07 -10.01
CA GLU A 183 -2.39 11.86 -10.61
C GLU A 183 -3.61 11.00 -10.91
N PHE A 184 -3.40 9.82 -11.49
CA PHE A 184 -4.48 8.88 -11.80
C PHE A 184 -5.24 8.46 -10.54
N MET A 185 -4.53 8.07 -9.47
CA MET A 185 -5.16 7.67 -8.20
C MET A 185 -5.89 8.84 -7.54
N ALA A 186 -5.31 10.03 -7.55
CA ALA A 186 -5.94 11.23 -6.99
C ALA A 186 -7.24 11.56 -7.71
N GLN A 187 -7.21 11.59 -9.05
CA GLN A 187 -8.35 11.99 -9.88
C GLN A 187 -9.49 10.97 -9.86
N HIS A 188 -9.17 9.69 -9.91
CA HIS A 188 -10.18 8.64 -10.11
C HIS A 188 -10.67 7.99 -8.83
N PHE A 189 -9.93 8.09 -7.72
CA PHE A 189 -10.27 7.45 -6.45
C PHE A 189 -10.31 8.44 -5.28
N PHE A 190 -9.21 9.11 -4.98
CA PHE A 190 -9.11 9.82 -3.71
C PHE A 190 -10.03 11.05 -3.66
N GLN A 191 -10.06 11.86 -4.72
CA GLN A 191 -10.91 13.06 -4.80
C GLN A 191 -12.40 12.70 -4.87
N PRO A 192 -12.87 11.81 -5.79
CA PRO A 192 -14.29 11.46 -5.88
C PRO A 192 -14.84 10.80 -4.61
N LEU A 193 -13.99 10.03 -3.88
CA LEU A 193 -14.38 9.37 -2.65
C LEU A 193 -14.19 10.24 -1.40
N GLY A 194 -13.75 11.49 -1.54
CA GLY A 194 -13.51 12.40 -0.42
C GLY A 194 -12.36 11.97 0.50
N MET A 195 -11.42 11.18 0.01
CA MET A 195 -10.26 10.67 0.76
C MET A 195 -9.17 11.74 0.88
N LYS A 196 -9.47 12.83 1.58
CA LYS A 196 -8.67 14.08 1.62
C LYS A 196 -7.24 13.89 2.14
N HIS A 197 -7.02 12.87 2.96
CA HIS A 197 -5.72 12.59 3.60
C HIS A 197 -4.99 11.39 2.95
N THR A 198 -5.56 10.79 1.90
CA THR A 198 -4.95 9.69 1.16
C THR A 198 -4.24 10.22 -0.08
N ARG A 199 -2.99 9.81 -0.27
CA ARG A 199 -2.17 10.20 -1.43
C ARG A 199 -1.12 9.16 -1.75
N VAL A 200 -0.61 9.15 -2.97
CA VAL A 200 0.63 8.47 -3.32
C VAL A 200 1.79 9.34 -2.83
N TYR A 201 2.57 8.83 -1.91
CA TYR A 201 3.61 9.55 -1.20
C TYR A 201 4.89 8.71 -1.08
N ASN A 202 6.01 9.38 -1.06
CA ASN A 202 7.28 8.75 -0.74
C ASN A 202 8.04 9.64 0.25
N SER A 203 8.06 9.25 1.52
CA SER A 203 8.66 10.01 2.62
C SER A 203 10.14 10.32 2.40
N ARG A 204 10.86 9.40 1.79
CA ARG A 204 12.31 9.50 1.60
C ARG A 204 12.71 10.43 0.43
N ARG A 205 11.77 10.83 -0.43
CA ARG A 205 12.08 11.40 -1.75
C ARG A 205 11.34 12.68 -2.10
N SER A 206 10.14 12.89 -1.56
CA SER A 206 9.35 14.05 -1.93
C SER A 206 9.82 15.35 -1.26
N GLY A 207 10.57 15.25 -0.14
CA GLY A 207 10.84 16.39 0.73
C GLY A 207 9.57 16.98 1.37
N GLU A 208 8.41 16.40 1.08
CA GLU A 208 7.12 16.84 1.59
C GLU A 208 7.00 16.48 3.07
N LYS A 209 6.79 17.48 3.91
CA LYS A 209 6.49 17.26 5.32
C LYS A 209 4.99 16.99 5.45
N ILE A 210 4.64 15.84 6.03
CA ILE A 210 3.27 15.46 6.31
C ILE A 210 2.99 15.70 7.79
N ASP A 211 1.97 16.52 8.08
CA ASP A 211 1.49 16.71 9.44
C ASP A 211 0.83 15.44 9.97
N ASN A 212 0.99 15.17 11.26
CA ASN A 212 0.47 13.97 11.93
C ASN A 212 0.94 12.63 11.32
N TYR A 213 2.12 12.61 10.71
CA TYR A 213 2.68 11.40 10.13
C TYR A 213 3.06 10.40 11.24
N ALA A 214 2.54 9.20 11.13
CA ALA A 214 2.86 8.09 12.01
C ALA A 214 4.03 7.30 11.42
N TYR A 215 5.19 7.36 12.07
CA TYR A 215 6.37 6.63 11.64
C TYR A 215 6.23 5.13 11.91
N GLY A 216 6.71 4.31 10.98
CA GLY A 216 6.88 2.88 11.20
C GLY A 216 8.14 2.63 12.03
N TYR A 217 8.01 1.83 13.08
CA TYR A 217 9.13 1.47 13.96
C TYR A 217 9.30 -0.04 14.01
N VAL A 218 10.54 -0.48 14.17
CA VAL A 218 10.90 -1.86 14.48
C VAL A 218 11.45 -1.92 15.90
N TRP A 219 11.15 -3.02 16.60
CA TRP A 219 11.71 -3.26 17.92
C TRP A 219 13.14 -3.76 17.78
N SER A 220 14.10 -3.14 18.49
CA SER A 220 15.47 -3.58 18.58
C SER A 220 15.69 -4.27 19.93
N ASP A 221 15.91 -5.59 19.92
CA ASP A 221 16.21 -6.36 21.14
C ASP A 221 17.54 -5.94 21.76
N SER A 222 18.52 -5.59 20.93
CA SER A 222 19.85 -5.19 21.41
C SER A 222 19.83 -3.84 22.14
N LEU A 223 18.94 -2.92 21.72
CA LEU A 223 18.82 -1.58 22.30
C LEU A 223 17.61 -1.46 23.24
N ASN A 224 16.80 -2.51 23.34
CA ASN A 224 15.56 -2.55 24.13
C ASN A 224 14.64 -1.33 23.88
N ARG A 225 14.52 -0.91 22.61
CA ARG A 225 13.68 0.23 22.19
C ARG A 225 13.17 0.09 20.76
N PHE A 226 12.15 0.86 20.44
CA PHE A 226 11.72 1.06 19.06
C PHE A 226 12.69 1.95 18.29
N MET A 227 12.96 1.60 17.03
CA MET A 227 13.81 2.36 16.11
C MET A 227 13.16 2.50 14.75
N LEU A 228 13.49 3.59 14.05
CA LEU A 228 13.15 3.70 12.63
C LEU A 228 13.93 2.61 11.86
N PRO A 229 13.30 1.91 10.93
CA PRO A 229 14.02 1.00 10.04
C PRO A 229 14.98 1.79 9.14
N ASP A 230 16.16 1.22 8.86
CA ASP A 230 17.17 1.78 7.96
C ASP A 230 16.67 1.90 6.51
#